data_8cbd858349084cfc96b7c28ac6c0a894
#
_entry.id   8cbd858349084cfc96b7c28ac6c0a894
#
_cell.length_a   1.000
_cell.length_b   1.000
_cell.length_c   1.000
_cell.angle_alpha   90.00
_cell.angle_beta   90.00
_cell.angle_gamma   90.00
#
_symmetry.space_group_name_H-M   'P 1'
#
loop_
_entity.id
_entity.type
_entity.pdbx_description
1 polymer ?
#
loop_
_entity_poly.entity_id
_entity_poly.type
_entity_poly.pdbx_seq_one_letter_code
_entity_poly.pdbx_strand_id
1 'polypeptide(L)'
;MFKTVFFTFFFILSALFTVATHANEAKHAIAVGAEQFALYLPQLKNKRVGLVVNQTSLVGQTHLVDSLLAKNINITKIFAPEHGFRGDHDAGAHVKNAVDSKTGIALISIYGKNKKPSAKVLSDVDIIIFDIQDVGVRFYTYISSMHYMMEAAAEQGVEFIVLDRPNPNIAYVDGPLLEPEFKSFVGIHPIPVLHGMTVGELAKMIKGEGWINQARDLKLNVIPVAGYTRTTPYSLPVKPSPNLPNDQSIALYPSLCFFEATPISIGRGTDFAFQVIGYSPVALGEFSFTPRSIKGAALNPKFKNQMVKGIDLRHSDTVGLNLNYLINAYQQLTQAKQLFFERADFMDKLAGTDKLRLAIEAGHSAEEIKQSWQAGLKQFKQQRVPYLLY
;
A
#
# COMPACT_ATOMS: atom_id res chain seq x y z
N MET A 1 86.40 -25.14 43.81
CA MET A 1 85.59 -23.95 44.13
C MET A 1 85.03 -23.41 42.85
N PHE A 2 83.79 -23.79 42.48
CA PHE A 2 83.11 -23.28 41.30
C PHE A 2 81.83 -22.60 41.79
N LYS A 3 81.70 -21.31 41.49
CA LYS A 3 80.47 -20.53 41.75
C LYS A 3 79.57 -20.60 40.51
N THR A 4 78.42 -21.21 40.69
CA THR A 4 77.34 -21.25 39.66
C THR A 4 76.49 -19.98 39.77
N VAL A 5 76.41 -19.21 38.69
CA VAL A 5 75.54 -18.02 38.58
C VAL A 5 74.26 -18.47 37.89
N PHE A 6 73.09 -18.37 38.58
CA PHE A 6 71.78 -18.57 38.03
C PHE A 6 71.33 -17.30 37.37
N PHE A 7 71.04 -17.29 36.04
CA PHE A 7 70.37 -16.26 35.31
C PHE A 7 68.87 -16.58 35.25
N THR A 8 68.10 -15.77 35.92
CA THR A 8 66.66 -15.89 35.87
C THR A 8 66.13 -15.02 34.72
N PHE A 9 65.58 -15.65 33.68
CA PHE A 9 64.90 -14.98 32.57
C PHE A 9 63.49 -14.67 32.96
N PHE A 10 63.13 -13.38 33.06
CA PHE A 10 61.75 -12.87 33.24
C PHE A 10 61.11 -12.78 31.86
N PHE A 11 60.17 -13.66 31.53
CA PHE A 11 59.30 -13.54 30.38
C PHE A 11 58.12 -12.59 30.72
N ILE A 12 58.15 -11.39 30.15
CA ILE A 12 56.99 -10.47 30.20
C ILE A 12 56.07 -10.87 29.07
N LEU A 13 54.95 -11.51 29.41
CA LEU A 13 53.87 -11.85 28.48
C LEU A 13 52.98 -10.62 28.30
N SER A 14 53.17 -9.85 27.22
CA SER A 14 52.28 -8.73 26.85
C SER A 14 51.00 -9.30 26.31
N ALA A 15 49.93 -9.34 27.13
CA ALA A 15 48.58 -9.63 26.68
C ALA A 15 48.02 -8.38 25.96
N LEU A 16 48.01 -8.40 24.63
CA LEU A 16 47.26 -7.46 23.79
C LEU A 16 45.76 -7.76 23.95
N PHE A 17 45.11 -6.99 24.80
CA PHE A 17 43.65 -6.93 24.83
C PHE A 17 43.17 -6.16 23.59
N THR A 18 42.79 -6.87 22.55
CA THR A 18 41.97 -6.30 21.46
C THR A 18 40.56 -6.03 22.01
N VAL A 19 40.31 -4.79 22.37
CA VAL A 19 38.96 -4.32 22.62
C VAL A 19 38.23 -4.26 21.28
N ALA A 20 37.50 -5.31 20.98
CA ALA A 20 36.52 -5.27 19.90
C ALA A 20 35.42 -4.28 20.33
N THR A 21 35.51 -3.06 19.85
CA THR A 21 34.39 -2.10 19.89
C THR A 21 33.29 -2.65 18.98
N HIS A 22 32.35 -3.38 19.58
CA HIS A 22 31.06 -3.59 18.97
C HIS A 22 30.40 -2.21 18.90
N ALA A 23 30.50 -1.55 17.76
CA ALA A 23 29.64 -0.43 17.44
C ALA A 23 28.22 -1.01 17.44
N ASN A 24 27.53 -0.80 18.54
CA ASN A 24 26.10 -1.03 18.65
C ASN A 24 25.47 -0.01 17.72
N GLU A 25 25.24 -0.36 16.44
CA GLU A 25 24.39 0.41 15.56
C GLU A 25 23.02 0.49 16.26
N ALA A 26 22.81 1.59 16.97
CA ALA A 26 21.50 1.91 17.50
C ALA A 26 20.57 1.88 16.28
N LYS A 27 19.73 0.84 16.16
CA LYS A 27 18.65 0.81 15.19
C LYS A 27 17.87 2.08 15.41
N HIS A 28 18.10 3.09 14.56
CA HIS A 28 17.31 4.30 14.60
C HIS A 28 15.85 3.89 14.47
N ALA A 29 15.03 4.26 15.45
CA ALA A 29 13.61 3.99 15.40
C ALA A 29 13.06 4.62 14.11
N ILE A 30 12.23 3.85 13.39
CA ILE A 30 11.56 4.34 12.18
C ILE A 30 10.63 5.48 12.61
N ALA A 31 10.81 6.66 12.00
CA ALA A 31 9.91 7.78 12.17
C ALA A 31 9.26 8.11 10.80
N VAL A 32 7.95 7.92 10.70
CA VAL A 32 7.19 8.24 9.48
C VAL A 32 7.22 9.73 9.18
N GLY A 33 6.97 10.13 7.94
CA GLY A 33 6.99 11.54 7.54
C GLY A 33 6.13 12.43 8.45
N ALA A 34 4.98 11.91 8.90
CA ALA A 34 4.07 12.62 9.79
C ALA A 34 4.66 12.97 11.18
N GLU A 35 5.62 12.21 11.67
CA GLU A 35 6.28 12.43 12.96
C GLU A 35 7.38 13.51 12.91
N GLN A 36 7.85 13.85 11.71
CA GLN A 36 8.97 14.76 11.47
C GLN A 36 8.50 16.21 11.35
N PHE A 37 7.77 16.70 12.33
CA PHE A 37 7.16 18.05 12.37
C PHE A 37 8.13 19.17 11.99
N ALA A 38 9.39 19.10 12.43
CA ALA A 38 10.39 20.13 12.13
C ALA A 38 10.61 20.36 10.62
N LEU A 39 10.36 19.34 9.78
CA LEU A 39 10.58 19.42 8.34
C LEU A 39 9.42 20.07 7.58
N TYR A 40 8.19 20.05 8.12
CA TYR A 40 7.03 20.55 7.37
C TYR A 40 6.18 21.60 8.09
N LEU A 41 6.17 21.68 9.43
CA LEU A 41 5.41 22.72 10.14
C LEU A 41 5.75 24.15 9.70
N PRO A 42 7.04 24.52 9.45
CA PRO A 42 7.36 25.87 8.97
C PRO A 42 6.66 26.23 7.67
N GLN A 43 6.40 25.25 6.80
CA GLN A 43 5.72 25.43 5.51
C GLN A 43 4.20 25.67 5.66
N LEU A 44 3.62 25.29 6.82
CA LEU A 44 2.19 25.43 7.12
C LEU A 44 1.82 26.74 7.78
N LYS A 45 2.83 27.53 8.21
CA LYS A 45 2.59 28.79 8.93
C LYS A 45 1.80 29.78 8.06
N ASN A 46 0.69 30.26 8.58
CA ASN A 46 -0.23 31.18 7.93
C ASN A 46 -0.86 30.64 6.62
N LYS A 47 -0.89 29.32 6.45
CA LYS A 47 -1.52 28.66 5.28
C LYS A 47 -2.89 28.07 5.68
N ARG A 48 -3.79 28.03 4.72
CA ARG A 48 -5.05 27.27 4.79
C ARG A 48 -4.75 25.85 4.32
N VAL A 49 -4.83 24.88 5.23
CA VAL A 49 -4.37 23.52 5.00
C VAL A 49 -5.54 22.58 4.69
N GLY A 50 -5.43 21.85 3.58
CA GLY A 50 -6.26 20.70 3.27
C GLY A 50 -5.54 19.41 3.62
N LEU A 51 -6.22 18.44 4.25
CA LEU A 51 -5.64 17.16 4.62
C LEU A 51 -6.28 16.02 3.85
N VAL A 52 -5.48 15.18 3.19
CA VAL A 52 -5.91 13.91 2.58
C VAL A 52 -5.48 12.80 3.52
N VAL A 53 -6.41 12.30 4.32
CA VAL A 53 -6.13 11.44 5.47
C VAL A 53 -7.22 10.39 5.68
N ASN A 54 -6.87 9.31 6.36
CA ASN A 54 -7.78 8.28 6.83
C ASN A 54 -7.36 7.78 8.23
N GLN A 55 -7.91 6.66 8.72
CA GLN A 55 -7.60 6.06 10.02
C GLN A 55 -6.11 5.72 10.23
N THR A 56 -5.33 5.61 9.15
CA THR A 56 -3.90 5.29 9.25
C THR A 56 -3.01 6.51 9.48
N SER A 57 -3.56 7.72 9.37
CA SER A 57 -2.83 8.98 9.46
C SER A 57 -2.49 9.33 10.90
N LEU A 58 -1.61 8.53 11.52
CA LEU A 58 -1.21 8.67 12.91
C LEU A 58 0.19 9.27 13.06
N VAL A 59 0.34 10.05 14.13
CA VAL A 59 1.60 10.51 14.73
C VAL A 59 1.67 9.89 16.13
N GLY A 60 2.48 8.86 16.29
CA GLY A 60 2.40 7.98 17.45
C GLY A 60 0.99 7.37 17.58
N GLN A 61 0.27 7.69 18.64
CA GLN A 61 -1.11 7.23 18.88
C GLN A 61 -2.18 8.28 18.53
N THR A 62 -1.78 9.48 18.08
CA THR A 62 -2.69 10.59 17.84
C THR A 62 -2.91 10.79 16.34
N HIS A 63 -4.17 10.99 15.93
CA HIS A 63 -4.46 11.28 14.53
C HIS A 63 -3.81 12.60 14.07
N LEU A 64 -3.29 12.66 12.85
CA LEU A 64 -2.60 13.83 12.31
C LEU A 64 -3.43 15.11 12.39
N VAL A 65 -4.75 15.03 12.13
CA VAL A 65 -5.66 16.17 12.28
C VAL A 65 -5.58 16.75 13.69
N ASP A 66 -5.72 15.92 14.71
CA ASP A 66 -5.68 16.37 16.12
C ASP A 66 -4.28 16.91 16.48
N SER A 67 -3.23 16.27 16.00
CA SER A 67 -1.84 16.69 16.21
C SER A 67 -1.54 18.06 15.62
N LEU A 68 -2.06 18.36 14.43
CA LEU A 68 -1.87 19.66 13.77
C LEU A 68 -2.75 20.75 14.38
N LEU A 69 -3.98 20.44 14.78
CA LEU A 69 -4.85 21.39 15.52
C LEU A 69 -4.23 21.81 16.84
N ALA A 70 -3.63 20.86 17.59
CA ALA A 70 -2.92 21.16 18.83
C ALA A 70 -1.68 22.07 18.64
N LYS A 71 -1.20 22.20 17.39
CA LYS A 71 -0.12 23.11 16.99
C LYS A 71 -0.63 24.40 16.32
N ASN A 72 -1.93 24.69 16.45
CA ASN A 72 -2.59 25.88 15.90
C ASN A 72 -2.48 25.97 14.36
N ILE A 73 -2.42 24.85 13.64
CA ILE A 73 -2.47 24.84 12.18
C ILE A 73 -3.91 25.07 11.71
N ASN A 74 -4.10 25.97 10.75
CA ASN A 74 -5.41 26.30 10.17
C ASN A 74 -5.82 25.23 9.14
N ILE A 75 -6.53 24.18 9.60
CA ILE A 75 -7.06 23.13 8.75
C ILE A 75 -8.45 23.55 8.27
N THR A 76 -8.62 23.79 6.97
CA THR A 76 -9.90 24.22 6.38
C THR A 76 -10.74 23.06 5.87
N LYS A 77 -10.11 21.96 5.41
CA LYS A 77 -10.80 20.80 4.85
C LYS A 77 -10.07 19.49 5.13
N ILE A 78 -10.85 18.43 5.25
CA ILE A 78 -10.37 17.05 5.25
C ILE A 78 -10.94 16.37 4.01
N PHE A 79 -10.08 15.81 3.17
CA PHE A 79 -10.42 15.03 2.00
C PHE A 79 -10.42 13.54 2.36
N ALA A 80 -11.60 12.93 2.35
CA ALA A 80 -11.79 11.55 2.77
C ALA A 80 -11.83 10.60 1.55
N PRO A 81 -10.88 9.64 1.44
CA PRO A 81 -10.86 8.64 0.38
C PRO A 81 -11.87 7.52 0.64
N GLU A 82 -11.72 6.39 -0.09
CA GLU A 82 -12.44 5.15 0.18
C GLU A 82 -12.30 4.76 1.67
N HIS A 83 -13.32 4.15 2.23
CA HIS A 83 -13.47 3.85 3.67
C HIS A 83 -13.67 5.06 4.60
N GLY A 84 -13.60 6.29 4.06
CA GLY A 84 -13.86 7.50 4.84
C GLY A 84 -12.68 7.92 5.73
N PHE A 85 -12.87 9.04 6.40
CA PHE A 85 -11.85 9.66 7.26
C PHE A 85 -11.44 8.79 8.46
N ARG A 86 -12.41 8.06 9.05
CA ARG A 86 -12.15 7.21 10.23
C ARG A 86 -12.11 5.71 9.90
N GLY A 87 -12.18 5.34 8.61
CA GLY A 87 -12.06 3.96 8.15
C GLY A 87 -13.23 3.06 8.53
N ASP A 88 -14.43 3.60 8.66
CA ASP A 88 -15.63 2.91 9.15
C ASP A 88 -16.67 2.61 8.04
N HIS A 89 -16.32 2.89 6.78
CA HIS A 89 -17.17 2.59 5.62
C HIS A 89 -16.74 1.30 4.92
N ASP A 90 -17.72 0.54 4.42
CA ASP A 90 -17.48 -0.67 3.63
C ASP A 90 -16.71 -0.35 2.33
N ALA A 91 -15.98 -1.33 1.79
CA ALA A 91 -15.33 -1.22 0.49
C ALA A 91 -16.37 -0.89 -0.60
N GLY A 92 -16.08 0.11 -1.42
CA GLY A 92 -16.99 0.60 -2.46
C GLY A 92 -18.18 1.42 -1.96
N ALA A 93 -18.34 1.64 -0.65
CA ALA A 93 -19.44 2.42 -0.10
C ALA A 93 -19.30 3.91 -0.41
N HIS A 94 -20.44 4.58 -0.57
CA HIS A 94 -20.50 6.02 -0.82
C HIS A 94 -20.04 6.81 0.42
N VAL A 95 -18.92 7.52 0.32
CA VAL A 95 -18.50 8.51 1.31
C VAL A 95 -19.17 9.84 0.95
N LYS A 96 -20.01 10.37 1.83
CA LYS A 96 -20.69 11.66 1.61
C LYS A 96 -19.88 12.81 2.20
N ASN A 97 -20.05 14.01 1.62
CA ASN A 97 -19.59 15.23 2.26
C ASN A 97 -20.32 15.43 3.60
N ALA A 98 -19.57 15.82 4.61
CA ALA A 98 -20.07 15.98 5.98
C ALA A 98 -19.25 17.05 6.72
N VAL A 99 -19.46 17.15 8.01
CA VAL A 99 -18.62 17.91 8.94
C VAL A 99 -18.14 16.92 9.99
N ASP A 100 -16.85 16.92 10.29
CA ASP A 100 -16.32 16.08 11.39
C ASP A 100 -16.90 16.58 12.72
N SER A 101 -17.62 15.72 13.42
CA SER A 101 -18.34 16.09 14.64
C SER A 101 -17.42 16.50 15.79
N LYS A 102 -16.16 16.03 15.76
CA LYS A 102 -15.15 16.34 16.80
C LYS A 102 -14.51 17.71 16.59
N THR A 103 -14.22 18.07 15.35
CA THR A 103 -13.40 19.25 15.03
C THR A 103 -14.18 20.38 14.36
N GLY A 104 -15.38 20.09 13.83
CA GLY A 104 -16.16 21.05 13.05
C GLY A 104 -15.63 21.28 11.64
N ILE A 105 -14.60 20.56 11.21
CA ILE A 105 -13.97 20.73 9.89
C ILE A 105 -14.79 20.04 8.79
N ALA A 106 -14.89 20.69 7.63
CA ALA A 106 -15.59 20.16 6.48
C ALA A 106 -14.89 18.88 5.95
N LEU A 107 -15.66 17.79 5.81
CA LEU A 107 -15.26 16.54 5.19
C LEU A 107 -15.70 16.52 3.72
N ILE A 108 -14.77 16.41 2.81
CA ILE A 108 -15.00 16.34 1.37
C ILE A 108 -14.66 14.93 0.88
N SER A 109 -15.63 14.25 0.31
CA SER A 109 -15.39 12.94 -0.30
C SER A 109 -14.61 13.07 -1.60
N ILE A 110 -13.52 12.30 -1.72
CA ILE A 110 -12.73 12.13 -2.94
C ILE A 110 -12.85 10.70 -3.48
N TYR A 111 -13.99 10.04 -3.23
CA TYR A 111 -14.30 8.69 -3.70
C TYR A 111 -15.62 8.64 -4.47
N GLY A 112 -15.81 7.64 -5.31
CA GLY A 112 -17.00 7.46 -6.12
C GLY A 112 -17.02 8.38 -7.35
N LYS A 113 -18.02 9.27 -7.45
CA LYS A 113 -18.18 10.16 -8.61
C LYS A 113 -17.20 11.33 -8.62
N ASN A 114 -16.85 11.85 -7.46
CA ASN A 114 -16.05 13.07 -7.28
C ASN A 114 -14.63 12.74 -6.82
N LYS A 115 -13.83 12.07 -7.65
CA LYS A 115 -12.47 11.66 -7.33
C LYS A 115 -11.46 12.82 -7.32
N LYS A 116 -11.70 13.84 -8.18
CA LYS A 116 -10.86 15.04 -8.31
C LYS A 116 -11.65 16.25 -7.80
N PRO A 117 -11.16 16.97 -6.78
CA PRO A 117 -11.84 18.17 -6.30
C PRO A 117 -11.81 19.27 -7.37
N SER A 118 -12.90 20.02 -7.44
CA SER A 118 -13.02 21.17 -8.35
C SER A 118 -12.25 22.38 -7.83
N ALA A 119 -11.97 23.35 -8.71
CA ALA A 119 -11.36 24.64 -8.36
C ALA A 119 -12.12 25.34 -7.20
N LYS A 120 -13.45 25.29 -7.20
CA LYS A 120 -14.28 25.84 -6.12
C LYS A 120 -14.00 25.17 -4.77
N VAL A 121 -13.75 23.87 -4.76
CA VAL A 121 -13.43 23.12 -3.51
C VAL A 121 -12.06 23.51 -2.98
N LEU A 122 -11.09 23.84 -3.85
CA LEU A 122 -9.73 24.21 -3.46
C LEU A 122 -9.53 25.72 -3.28
N SER A 123 -10.54 26.57 -3.51
CA SER A 123 -10.40 28.05 -3.49
C SER A 123 -9.94 28.64 -2.14
N ASP A 124 -10.13 27.92 -1.04
CA ASP A 124 -9.73 28.28 0.31
C ASP A 124 -8.66 27.33 0.89
N VAL A 125 -7.84 26.72 0.00
CA VAL A 125 -6.72 25.82 0.36
C VAL A 125 -5.45 26.35 -0.30
N ASP A 126 -4.40 26.59 0.50
CA ASP A 126 -3.10 27.04 0.03
C ASP A 126 -2.12 25.89 -0.13
N ILE A 127 -2.29 24.85 0.68
CA ILE A 127 -1.42 23.66 0.73
C ILE A 127 -2.21 22.41 1.10
N ILE A 128 -1.93 21.31 0.42
CA ILE A 128 -2.50 20.00 0.69
C ILE A 128 -1.44 19.10 1.29
N ILE A 129 -1.78 18.39 2.37
CA ILE A 129 -0.97 17.33 2.94
C ILE A 129 -1.63 15.99 2.65
N PHE A 130 -0.90 15.08 2.04
CA PHE A 130 -1.28 13.68 1.87
C PHE A 130 -0.56 12.81 2.90
N ASP A 131 -1.32 12.10 3.74
CA ASP A 131 -0.81 11.20 4.76
C ASP A 131 -1.71 9.98 4.88
N ILE A 132 -1.48 8.96 4.04
CA ILE A 132 -2.21 7.71 4.03
C ILE A 132 -1.25 6.55 3.85
N GLN A 133 -1.44 5.47 4.64
CA GLN A 133 -0.67 4.23 4.49
C GLN A 133 -1.06 3.50 3.21
N ASP A 134 -0.09 3.23 2.35
CA ASP A 134 -0.20 2.37 1.18
C ASP A 134 0.37 0.96 1.48
N VAL A 135 0.05 -0.02 0.64
CA VAL A 135 0.55 -1.41 0.76
C VAL A 135 1.42 -1.84 -0.42
N GLY A 136 1.78 -0.92 -1.31
CA GLY A 136 2.71 -1.16 -2.42
C GLY A 136 2.15 -1.96 -3.58
N VAL A 137 0.83 -1.96 -3.76
CA VAL A 137 0.14 -2.73 -4.78
C VAL A 137 -0.72 -1.80 -5.64
N ARG A 138 -0.56 -1.84 -6.98
CA ARG A 138 -1.18 -0.90 -7.92
C ARG A 138 -2.69 -0.76 -7.76
N PHE A 139 -3.41 -1.83 -7.51
CA PHE A 139 -4.86 -1.79 -7.36
C PHE A 139 -5.34 -1.41 -5.94
N TYR A 140 -4.42 -1.07 -5.02
CA TYR A 140 -4.77 -0.45 -3.75
C TYR A 140 -4.95 1.05 -3.96
N THR A 141 -6.18 1.53 -3.96
CA THR A 141 -6.61 2.74 -4.67
C THR A 141 -6.20 4.09 -4.08
N TYR A 142 -5.52 4.13 -2.93
CA TYR A 142 -5.07 5.40 -2.34
C TYR A 142 -4.04 6.14 -3.20
N ILE A 143 -3.22 5.41 -3.98
CA ILE A 143 -2.32 6.02 -4.96
C ILE A 143 -3.10 6.69 -6.11
N SER A 144 -4.30 6.19 -6.44
CA SER A 144 -5.20 6.81 -7.41
C SER A 144 -5.84 8.07 -6.83
N SER A 145 -6.22 8.06 -5.55
CA SER A 145 -6.70 9.25 -4.85
C SER A 145 -5.61 10.32 -4.78
N MET A 146 -4.36 9.94 -4.49
CA MET A 146 -3.21 10.85 -4.50
C MET A 146 -3.01 11.49 -5.88
N HIS A 147 -3.08 10.71 -6.96
CA HIS A 147 -2.96 11.20 -8.34
C HIS A 147 -3.97 12.34 -8.61
N TYR A 148 -5.25 12.12 -8.35
CA TYR A 148 -6.28 13.13 -8.60
C TYR A 148 -6.14 14.37 -7.72
N MET A 149 -5.68 14.20 -6.48
CA MET A 149 -5.40 15.34 -5.59
C MET A 149 -4.18 16.14 -6.04
N MET A 150 -3.10 15.47 -6.49
CA MET A 150 -1.93 16.12 -7.08
C MET A 150 -2.27 16.87 -8.35
N GLU A 151 -3.10 16.28 -9.22
CA GLU A 151 -3.54 16.92 -10.46
C GLU A 151 -4.38 18.17 -10.17
N ALA A 152 -5.35 18.08 -9.24
CA ALA A 152 -6.15 19.23 -8.84
C ALA A 152 -5.30 20.33 -8.19
N ALA A 153 -4.30 19.96 -7.40
CA ALA A 153 -3.35 20.91 -6.80
C ALA A 153 -2.51 21.61 -7.86
N ALA A 154 -1.97 20.88 -8.84
CA ALA A 154 -1.21 21.43 -9.96
C ALA A 154 -2.03 22.47 -10.74
N GLU A 155 -3.26 22.13 -11.12
CA GLU A 155 -4.16 22.96 -11.89
C GLU A 155 -4.60 24.25 -11.16
N GLN A 156 -4.57 24.25 -9.82
CA GLN A 156 -4.98 25.39 -9.01
C GLN A 156 -3.83 26.13 -8.33
N GLY A 157 -2.57 25.74 -8.60
CA GLY A 157 -1.40 26.34 -7.98
C GLY A 157 -1.27 26.10 -6.47
N VAL A 158 -1.95 25.05 -5.95
CA VAL A 158 -1.92 24.65 -4.53
C VAL A 158 -0.65 23.84 -4.28
N GLU A 159 0.05 24.11 -3.20
CA GLU A 159 1.23 23.34 -2.79
C GLU A 159 0.83 21.94 -2.31
N PHE A 160 1.69 20.92 -2.51
CA PHE A 160 1.40 19.54 -2.15
C PHE A 160 2.54 18.92 -1.34
N ILE A 161 2.23 18.43 -0.15
CA ILE A 161 3.17 17.70 0.71
C ILE A 161 2.71 16.25 0.83
N VAL A 162 3.63 15.31 0.65
CA VAL A 162 3.44 13.90 1.00
C VAL A 162 4.24 13.60 2.26
N LEU A 163 3.55 13.17 3.31
CA LEU A 163 4.19 12.62 4.50
C LEU A 163 4.37 11.12 4.28
N ASP A 164 5.59 10.73 3.91
CA ASP A 164 5.85 9.38 3.42
C ASP A 164 5.75 8.32 4.54
N ARG A 165 5.35 7.12 4.15
CA ARG A 165 5.17 5.96 5.04
C ARG A 165 5.83 4.72 4.44
N PRO A 166 6.36 3.79 5.28
CA PRO A 166 6.93 2.54 4.80
C PRO A 166 5.94 1.74 3.95
N ASN A 167 6.45 1.11 2.89
CA ASN A 167 5.68 0.16 2.10
C ASN A 167 6.00 -1.26 2.59
N PRO A 168 5.03 -2.04 3.11
CA PRO A 168 5.27 -3.40 3.59
C PRO A 168 5.67 -4.39 2.49
N ASN A 169 5.36 -4.09 1.22
CA ASN A 169 5.76 -4.86 0.04
C ASN A 169 6.93 -4.23 -0.74
N ILE A 170 7.74 -3.37 -0.12
CA ILE A 170 8.81 -2.59 -0.78
C ILE A 170 9.85 -3.46 -1.52
N ALA A 171 10.10 -4.66 -1.03
CA ALA A 171 11.09 -5.59 -1.58
C ALA A 171 10.68 -6.16 -2.95
N TYR A 172 9.39 -6.08 -3.31
CA TYR A 172 8.85 -6.79 -4.48
C TYR A 172 8.57 -5.82 -5.62
N VAL A 173 9.02 -6.21 -6.82
CA VAL A 173 8.66 -5.57 -8.11
C VAL A 173 8.28 -6.70 -9.05
N ASP A 174 6.98 -6.93 -9.22
CA ASP A 174 6.45 -8.07 -9.98
C ASP A 174 5.05 -7.79 -10.55
N GLY A 175 4.64 -8.60 -11.50
CA GLY A 175 3.36 -8.51 -12.19
C GLY A 175 3.40 -7.68 -13.46
N PRO A 176 2.36 -7.76 -14.28
CA PRO A 176 2.29 -7.02 -15.53
C PRO A 176 2.18 -5.51 -15.29
N LEU A 177 2.79 -4.71 -16.17
CA LEU A 177 2.59 -3.28 -16.22
C LEU A 177 1.18 -2.96 -16.71
N LEU A 178 0.65 -1.82 -16.27
CA LEU A 178 -0.62 -1.32 -16.79
C LEU A 178 -0.45 -0.85 -18.25
N GLU A 179 -1.24 -1.43 -19.12
CA GLU A 179 -1.43 -0.97 -20.50
C GLU A 179 -2.50 0.14 -20.55
N PRO A 180 -2.37 1.15 -21.42
CA PRO A 180 -3.25 2.32 -21.43
C PRO A 180 -4.76 2.02 -21.53
N GLU A 181 -5.11 0.96 -22.28
CA GLU A 181 -6.49 0.53 -22.56
C GLU A 181 -7.21 0.06 -21.29
N PHE A 182 -6.46 -0.42 -20.30
CA PHE A 182 -7.00 -0.95 -19.03
C PHE A 182 -6.94 0.08 -17.88
N LYS A 183 -6.59 1.34 -18.20
CA LYS A 183 -6.56 2.43 -17.22
C LYS A 183 -7.92 2.60 -16.55
N SER A 184 -7.90 2.59 -15.21
CA SER A 184 -9.09 2.71 -14.38
C SER A 184 -8.72 3.21 -12.98
N PHE A 185 -9.70 3.35 -12.08
CA PHE A 185 -9.39 3.75 -10.70
C PHE A 185 -8.55 2.71 -9.93
N VAL A 186 -8.61 1.43 -10.30
CA VAL A 186 -7.76 0.37 -9.73
C VAL A 186 -6.38 0.26 -10.42
N GLY A 187 -6.09 1.17 -11.35
CA GLY A 187 -4.79 1.24 -12.04
C GLY A 187 -4.74 2.47 -12.93
N ILE A 188 -4.08 3.54 -12.47
CA ILE A 188 -3.95 4.80 -13.24
C ILE A 188 -2.58 4.89 -13.92
N HIS A 189 -1.53 4.41 -13.25
CA HIS A 189 -0.15 4.62 -13.63
C HIS A 189 0.41 3.38 -14.35
N PRO A 190 1.31 3.57 -15.36
CA PRO A 190 1.96 2.48 -16.10
C PRO A 190 3.07 1.81 -15.25
N ILE A 191 2.67 1.26 -14.10
CA ILE A 191 3.53 0.57 -13.15
C ILE A 191 3.10 -0.89 -13.00
N PRO A 192 3.98 -1.80 -12.53
CA PRO A 192 3.61 -3.19 -12.29
C PRO A 192 2.64 -3.33 -11.10
N VAL A 193 2.06 -4.50 -10.93
CA VAL A 193 1.17 -4.84 -9.80
C VAL A 193 1.86 -4.55 -8.47
N LEU A 194 3.05 -5.08 -8.26
CA LEU A 194 3.94 -4.75 -7.15
C LEU A 194 5.02 -3.79 -7.67
N HIS A 195 4.98 -2.55 -7.23
CA HIS A 195 5.86 -1.50 -7.78
C HIS A 195 7.12 -1.24 -6.94
N GLY A 196 7.18 -1.75 -5.72
CA GLY A 196 8.34 -1.61 -4.84
C GLY A 196 8.76 -0.15 -4.59
N MET A 197 7.79 0.74 -4.42
CA MET A 197 8.00 2.16 -4.11
C MET A 197 7.14 2.57 -2.91
N THR A 198 7.58 3.54 -2.13
CA THR A 198 6.72 4.20 -1.16
C THR A 198 5.76 5.17 -1.85
N VAL A 199 4.77 5.65 -1.13
CA VAL A 199 3.82 6.64 -1.66
C VAL A 199 4.51 7.97 -1.99
N GLY A 200 5.53 8.36 -1.21
CA GLY A 200 6.35 9.55 -1.48
C GLY A 200 7.21 9.40 -2.74
N GLU A 201 7.85 8.25 -2.93
CA GLU A 201 8.59 7.93 -4.15
C GLU A 201 7.67 7.94 -5.37
N LEU A 202 6.47 7.35 -5.24
CA LEU A 202 5.49 7.34 -6.33
C LEU A 202 4.97 8.74 -6.66
N ALA A 203 4.75 9.60 -5.67
CA ALA A 203 4.37 11.01 -5.91
C ALA A 203 5.45 11.75 -6.72
N LYS A 204 6.73 11.54 -6.40
CA LYS A 204 7.85 12.09 -7.19
C LYS A 204 7.82 11.58 -8.62
N MET A 205 7.57 10.28 -8.81
CA MET A 205 7.49 9.67 -10.15
C MET A 205 6.29 10.21 -10.94
N ILE A 206 5.10 10.32 -10.34
CA ILE A 206 3.90 10.89 -10.97
C ILE A 206 4.18 12.30 -11.52
N LYS A 207 4.85 13.15 -10.72
CA LYS A 207 5.24 14.49 -11.14
C LYS A 207 6.33 14.43 -12.21
N GLY A 208 7.38 13.66 -12.00
CA GLY A 208 8.57 13.61 -12.85
C GLY A 208 8.31 13.06 -14.24
N GLU A 209 7.46 12.03 -14.33
CA GLU A 209 7.02 11.43 -15.60
C GLU A 209 5.87 12.20 -16.29
N GLY A 210 5.35 13.26 -15.65
CA GLY A 210 4.30 14.07 -16.24
C GLY A 210 2.94 13.35 -16.34
N TRP A 211 2.62 12.45 -15.41
CA TRP A 211 1.39 11.63 -15.47
C TRP A 211 0.13 12.39 -15.04
N ILE A 212 0.25 13.62 -14.60
CA ILE A 212 -0.85 14.53 -14.27
C ILE A 212 -0.80 15.78 -15.14
N ASN A 213 -1.96 16.43 -15.34
CA ASN A 213 -2.00 17.72 -16.00
C ASN A 213 -1.19 18.76 -15.21
N GLN A 214 -0.47 19.64 -15.91
CA GLN A 214 0.36 20.67 -15.28
C GLN A 214 1.39 20.15 -14.25
N ALA A 215 1.89 18.93 -14.45
CA ALA A 215 2.83 18.28 -13.54
C ALA A 215 4.06 19.14 -13.18
N ARG A 216 4.57 19.93 -14.15
CA ARG A 216 5.72 20.81 -13.97
C ARG A 216 5.47 21.93 -12.96
N ASP A 217 4.22 22.43 -12.90
CA ASP A 217 3.82 23.56 -12.06
C ASP A 217 3.53 23.13 -10.61
N LEU A 218 3.35 21.82 -10.37
CA LEU A 218 3.09 21.30 -9.03
C LEU A 218 4.28 21.55 -8.11
N LYS A 219 4.08 22.30 -7.04
CA LYS A 219 5.04 22.42 -5.94
C LYS A 219 4.90 21.23 -5.01
N LEU A 220 5.65 20.16 -5.28
CA LEU A 220 5.66 18.92 -4.50
C LEU A 220 6.81 18.91 -3.51
N ASN A 221 6.53 18.65 -2.25
CA ASN A 221 7.50 18.29 -1.22
C ASN A 221 7.18 16.91 -0.66
N VAL A 222 8.20 16.07 -0.44
CA VAL A 222 8.05 14.76 0.20
C VAL A 222 8.87 14.75 1.48
N ILE A 223 8.21 14.48 2.60
CA ILE A 223 8.86 14.30 3.91
C ILE A 223 9.16 12.80 4.04
N PRO A 224 10.42 12.38 3.93
CA PRO A 224 10.76 10.96 3.91
C PRO A 224 10.58 10.30 5.27
N VAL A 225 10.59 8.98 5.32
CA VAL A 225 10.65 8.19 6.55
C VAL A 225 12.09 8.18 7.06
N ALA A 226 12.32 8.59 8.29
CA ALA A 226 13.64 8.49 8.90
C ALA A 226 13.93 7.08 9.43
N GLY A 227 15.19 6.63 9.34
CA GLY A 227 15.61 5.31 9.82
C GLY A 227 15.08 4.13 9.00
N TYR A 228 14.57 4.36 7.80
CA TYR A 228 13.98 3.35 6.91
C TYR A 228 14.87 3.05 5.72
N THR A 229 14.89 1.81 5.32
CA THR A 229 15.55 1.31 4.10
C THR A 229 14.65 0.27 3.42
N ARG A 230 14.97 -0.10 2.18
CA ARG A 230 14.22 -1.12 1.42
C ARG A 230 14.26 -2.52 2.04
N THR A 231 15.19 -2.78 2.95
CA THR A 231 15.34 -4.06 3.67
C THR A 231 14.82 -4.02 5.10
N THR A 232 14.33 -2.86 5.55
CA THR A 232 13.81 -2.72 6.92
C THR A 232 12.44 -3.38 7.04
N PRO A 233 12.27 -4.42 7.87
CA PRO A 233 10.96 -5.01 8.15
C PRO A 233 10.04 -3.95 8.81
N TYR A 234 8.80 -3.90 8.38
CA TYR A 234 7.82 -2.97 8.94
C TYR A 234 6.42 -3.58 8.98
N SER A 235 5.92 -3.78 10.19
CA SER A 235 4.52 -4.14 10.44
C SER A 235 3.70 -2.87 10.62
N LEU A 236 2.54 -2.81 9.98
CA LEU A 236 1.69 -1.64 10.06
C LEU A 236 1.06 -1.50 11.44
N PRO A 237 1.18 -0.34 12.12
CA PRO A 237 0.61 -0.15 13.46
C PRO A 237 -0.93 -0.11 13.44
N VAL A 238 -1.52 0.17 12.29
CA VAL A 238 -2.97 0.20 12.07
C VAL A 238 -3.27 -0.52 10.76
N LYS A 239 -4.32 -1.35 10.76
CA LYS A 239 -4.77 -2.01 9.52
C LYS A 239 -5.09 -0.96 8.44
N PRO A 240 -4.54 -1.14 7.23
CA PRO A 240 -4.67 -0.14 6.17
C PRO A 240 -6.08 -0.11 5.57
N SER A 241 -6.84 -1.20 5.71
CA SER A 241 -8.24 -1.28 5.33
C SER A 241 -8.98 -2.26 6.23
N PRO A 242 -10.32 -2.16 6.34
CA PRO A 242 -11.12 -3.09 7.15
C PRO A 242 -10.94 -4.57 6.77
N ASN A 243 -10.56 -4.86 5.51
CA ASN A 243 -10.37 -6.21 5.00
C ASN A 243 -8.90 -6.66 4.90
N LEU A 244 -7.95 -5.87 5.38
CA LEU A 244 -6.55 -6.26 5.54
C LEU A 244 -6.16 -6.21 7.02
N PRO A 245 -6.56 -7.24 7.80
CA PRO A 245 -6.51 -7.17 9.26
C PRO A 245 -5.09 -7.25 9.86
N ASN A 246 -4.13 -7.80 9.13
CA ASN A 246 -2.76 -8.09 9.62
C ASN A 246 -1.74 -8.21 8.48
N ASP A 247 -0.46 -8.39 8.82
CA ASP A 247 0.65 -8.52 7.88
C ASP A 247 0.48 -9.69 6.90
N GLN A 248 -0.09 -10.81 7.36
CA GLN A 248 -0.37 -11.97 6.52
C GLN A 248 -1.34 -11.63 5.37
N SER A 249 -2.43 -10.93 5.68
CA SER A 249 -3.39 -10.47 4.66
C SER A 249 -2.75 -9.48 3.68
N ILE A 250 -1.86 -8.62 4.15
CA ILE A 250 -1.12 -7.64 3.32
C ILE A 250 -0.14 -8.36 2.39
N ALA A 251 0.58 -9.38 2.88
CA ALA A 251 1.51 -10.17 2.07
C ALA A 251 0.79 -10.99 0.99
N LEU A 252 -0.41 -11.52 1.30
CA LEU A 252 -1.23 -12.29 0.36
C LEU A 252 -2.05 -11.42 -0.61
N TYR A 253 -2.29 -10.16 -0.27
CA TYR A 253 -3.15 -9.26 -1.06
C TYR A 253 -2.77 -9.15 -2.54
N PRO A 254 -1.48 -9.04 -2.95
CA PRO A 254 -1.09 -8.99 -4.36
C PRO A 254 -1.56 -10.19 -5.16
N SER A 255 -1.58 -11.38 -4.54
CA SER A 255 -1.97 -12.65 -5.15
C SER A 255 -3.48 -12.88 -5.13
N LEU A 256 -4.16 -12.48 -4.04
CA LEU A 256 -5.57 -12.82 -3.81
C LEU A 256 -6.55 -11.78 -4.35
N CYS A 257 -6.12 -10.54 -4.61
CA CYS A 257 -7.03 -9.50 -5.08
C CYS A 257 -7.64 -9.81 -6.45
N PHE A 258 -6.98 -10.57 -7.30
CA PHE A 258 -7.52 -11.03 -8.59
C PHE A 258 -8.82 -11.83 -8.46
N PHE A 259 -9.01 -12.54 -7.34
CA PHE A 259 -10.25 -13.27 -7.07
C PHE A 259 -11.48 -12.38 -6.88
N GLU A 260 -11.31 -11.07 -6.72
CA GLU A 260 -12.43 -10.11 -6.74
C GLU A 260 -13.21 -10.15 -8.08
N ALA A 261 -12.56 -10.55 -9.16
CA ALA A 261 -13.13 -10.70 -10.49
C ALA A 261 -13.75 -12.09 -10.75
N THR A 262 -13.69 -13.02 -9.79
CA THR A 262 -14.13 -14.41 -9.91
C THR A 262 -15.27 -14.70 -8.92
N PRO A 263 -15.96 -15.86 -8.97
CA PRO A 263 -16.98 -16.22 -7.99
C PRO A 263 -16.41 -16.61 -6.61
N ILE A 264 -15.09 -16.79 -6.51
CA ILE A 264 -14.42 -17.32 -5.32
C ILE A 264 -14.41 -16.30 -4.18
N SER A 265 -14.66 -16.76 -2.96
CA SER A 265 -14.50 -16.00 -1.72
C SER A 265 -13.04 -15.98 -1.28
N ILE A 266 -12.55 -14.81 -0.92
CA ILE A 266 -11.24 -14.59 -0.29
C ILE A 266 -11.36 -14.24 1.19
N GLY A 267 -12.42 -14.74 1.83
CA GLY A 267 -12.65 -14.56 3.25
C GLY A 267 -13.23 -13.21 3.67
N ARG A 268 -13.66 -12.33 2.74
CA ARG A 268 -14.45 -11.15 3.14
C ARG A 268 -15.69 -11.61 3.91
N GLY A 269 -16.01 -10.92 5.00
CA GLY A 269 -17.05 -11.34 5.93
C GLY A 269 -16.57 -12.36 6.97
N THR A 270 -15.28 -12.54 7.14
CA THR A 270 -14.62 -13.27 8.22
C THR A 270 -13.57 -12.40 8.90
N ASP A 271 -13.01 -12.85 10.02
CA ASP A 271 -11.94 -12.15 10.74
C ASP A 271 -10.56 -12.36 10.08
N PHE A 272 -10.49 -13.17 9.01
CA PHE A 272 -9.28 -13.52 8.25
C PHE A 272 -9.42 -13.25 6.73
N ALA A 273 -10.03 -12.12 6.39
CA ALA A 273 -10.14 -11.67 4.98
C ALA A 273 -8.75 -11.60 4.31
N PHE A 274 -8.68 -12.00 3.03
CA PHE A 274 -7.45 -12.16 2.25
C PHE A 274 -6.43 -13.15 2.83
N GLN A 275 -6.91 -14.13 3.60
CA GLN A 275 -6.08 -15.21 4.17
C GLN A 275 -6.67 -16.60 3.93
N VAL A 276 -7.71 -16.69 3.10
CA VAL A 276 -8.36 -17.94 2.67
C VAL A 276 -8.85 -17.80 1.24
N ILE A 277 -9.02 -18.94 0.58
CA ILE A 277 -9.69 -19.05 -0.73
C ILE A 277 -10.76 -20.12 -0.58
N GLY A 278 -12.01 -19.83 -0.94
CA GLY A 278 -13.07 -20.84 -0.84
C GLY A 278 -14.19 -20.62 -1.83
N TYR A 279 -14.83 -21.71 -2.21
CA TYR A 279 -15.91 -21.71 -3.18
C TYR A 279 -16.97 -22.78 -2.84
N SER A 280 -18.18 -22.59 -3.30
CA SER A 280 -19.28 -23.55 -3.34
C SER A 280 -19.97 -23.38 -4.69
N PRO A 281 -20.24 -24.44 -5.44
CA PRO A 281 -20.36 -25.85 -5.07
C PRO A 281 -19.08 -26.70 -5.18
N VAL A 282 -17.92 -26.14 -5.54
CA VAL A 282 -16.66 -26.89 -5.68
C VAL A 282 -15.77 -26.65 -4.47
N ALA A 283 -15.34 -27.69 -3.78
CA ALA A 283 -14.37 -27.60 -2.70
C ALA A 283 -12.97 -27.35 -3.30
N LEU A 284 -12.36 -26.22 -2.95
CA LEU A 284 -10.99 -25.89 -3.37
C LEU A 284 -9.93 -26.46 -2.42
N GLY A 285 -10.35 -26.98 -1.27
CA GLY A 285 -9.53 -27.58 -0.22
C GLY A 285 -10.39 -28.05 0.94
N GLU A 286 -9.76 -28.44 2.06
CA GLU A 286 -10.44 -29.05 3.20
C GLU A 286 -10.91 -28.03 4.27
N PHE A 287 -10.36 -26.81 4.27
CA PHE A 287 -10.72 -25.79 5.25
C PHE A 287 -12.13 -25.25 5.00
N SER A 288 -12.96 -25.22 6.04
CA SER A 288 -14.33 -24.72 5.95
C SER A 288 -14.49 -23.40 6.68
N PHE A 289 -15.19 -22.44 6.06
CA PHE A 289 -15.54 -21.16 6.68
C PHE A 289 -16.89 -20.64 6.16
N THR A 290 -17.52 -19.77 6.96
CA THR A 290 -18.82 -19.17 6.60
C THR A 290 -18.71 -17.65 6.66
N PRO A 291 -18.72 -16.96 5.52
CA PRO A 291 -18.77 -15.50 5.47
C PRO A 291 -20.06 -14.97 6.10
N ARG A 292 -19.95 -13.90 6.87
CA ARG A 292 -21.08 -13.20 7.50
C ARG A 292 -21.06 -11.70 7.14
N SER A 293 -22.18 -11.02 7.36
CA SER A 293 -22.21 -9.57 7.24
C SER A 293 -21.37 -8.95 8.34
N ILE A 294 -20.39 -8.12 7.97
CA ILE A 294 -19.56 -7.35 8.91
C ILE A 294 -19.67 -5.88 8.51
N LYS A 295 -20.31 -5.09 9.38
CA LYS A 295 -20.48 -3.64 9.19
C LYS A 295 -19.10 -2.95 9.15
N GLY A 296 -18.90 -2.05 8.19
CA GLY A 296 -17.64 -1.33 8.01
C GLY A 296 -16.54 -2.14 7.30
N ALA A 297 -16.83 -3.38 6.87
CA ALA A 297 -15.87 -4.22 6.13
C ALA A 297 -16.52 -4.92 4.92
N ALA A 298 -17.59 -5.70 5.13
CA ALA A 298 -18.26 -6.45 4.08
C ALA A 298 -19.72 -6.74 4.47
N LEU A 299 -20.67 -5.91 4.07
CA LEU A 299 -22.11 -6.13 4.35
C LEU A 299 -22.68 -7.31 3.57
N ASN A 300 -22.24 -7.51 2.35
CA ASN A 300 -22.71 -8.56 1.45
C ASN A 300 -21.53 -9.32 0.84
N PRO A 301 -20.77 -10.09 1.65
CA PRO A 301 -19.68 -10.90 1.12
C PRO A 301 -20.21 -12.03 0.23
N LYS A 302 -19.38 -12.51 -0.69
CA LYS A 302 -19.67 -13.75 -1.44
C LYS A 302 -19.96 -14.88 -0.46
N PHE A 303 -20.96 -15.72 -0.74
CA PHE A 303 -21.41 -16.82 0.11
C PHE A 303 -21.84 -16.42 1.54
N LYS A 304 -22.42 -15.23 1.69
CA LYS A 304 -22.94 -14.77 2.97
C LYS A 304 -23.87 -15.83 3.62
N ASN A 305 -23.53 -16.23 4.85
CA ASN A 305 -24.23 -17.26 5.63
C ASN A 305 -24.25 -18.67 5.00
N GLN A 306 -23.35 -18.92 4.04
CA GLN A 306 -23.19 -20.24 3.43
C GLN A 306 -21.78 -20.76 3.74
N MET A 307 -21.69 -22.03 4.11
CA MET A 307 -20.40 -22.69 4.31
C MET A 307 -19.73 -22.91 2.95
N VAL A 308 -18.48 -22.55 2.85
CA VAL A 308 -17.60 -22.84 1.71
C VAL A 308 -16.40 -23.64 2.15
N LYS A 309 -15.90 -24.50 1.26
CA LYS A 309 -14.66 -25.25 1.46
C LYS A 309 -13.54 -24.70 0.62
N GLY A 310 -12.33 -24.63 1.19
CA GLY A 310 -11.22 -24.01 0.52
C GLY A 310 -9.88 -24.23 1.19
N ILE A 311 -8.96 -23.30 0.94
CA ILE A 311 -7.57 -23.33 1.37
C ILE A 311 -7.40 -22.31 2.50
N ASP A 312 -6.79 -22.74 3.60
CA ASP A 312 -6.34 -21.86 4.68
C ASP A 312 -4.93 -21.35 4.39
N LEU A 313 -4.78 -20.05 4.29
CA LEU A 313 -3.52 -19.36 3.99
C LEU A 313 -3.00 -18.52 5.17
N ARG A 314 -3.64 -18.62 6.35
CA ARG A 314 -3.26 -17.83 7.54
C ARG A 314 -1.83 -18.08 8.00
N HIS A 315 -1.27 -19.23 7.64
CA HIS A 315 0.11 -19.64 7.97
C HIS A 315 0.95 -19.91 6.72
N SER A 316 0.57 -19.32 5.58
CA SER A 316 1.32 -19.45 4.33
C SER A 316 2.57 -18.57 4.37
N ASP A 317 3.68 -19.10 3.87
CA ASP A 317 4.94 -18.36 3.67
C ASP A 317 4.95 -17.54 2.37
N THR A 318 3.80 -17.43 1.70
CA THR A 318 3.68 -16.70 0.43
C THR A 318 3.92 -15.22 0.65
N VAL A 319 4.86 -14.68 -0.10
CA VAL A 319 5.15 -13.25 -0.22
C VAL A 319 5.23 -12.85 -1.70
N GLY A 320 5.00 -11.57 -1.98
CA GLY A 320 5.00 -11.07 -3.36
C GLY A 320 3.81 -11.58 -4.18
N LEU A 321 4.01 -11.82 -5.47
CA LEU A 321 2.95 -12.25 -6.39
C LEU A 321 3.06 -13.75 -6.69
N ASN A 322 2.09 -14.54 -6.20
CA ASN A 322 1.96 -15.96 -6.47
C ASN A 322 0.71 -16.23 -7.32
N LEU A 323 0.91 -16.56 -8.60
CA LEU A 323 -0.16 -16.85 -9.55
C LEU A 323 -0.74 -18.27 -9.40
N ASN A 324 -0.04 -19.19 -8.71
CA ASN A 324 -0.50 -20.59 -8.63
C ASN A 324 -1.87 -20.70 -7.96
N TYR A 325 -2.20 -19.83 -6.99
CA TYR A 325 -3.54 -19.82 -6.40
C TYR A 325 -4.63 -19.56 -7.44
N LEU A 326 -4.41 -18.60 -8.33
CA LEU A 326 -5.36 -18.22 -9.36
C LEU A 326 -5.47 -19.31 -10.42
N ILE A 327 -4.34 -19.84 -10.89
CA ILE A 327 -4.27 -20.89 -11.93
C ILE A 327 -4.89 -22.20 -11.44
N ASN A 328 -4.55 -22.65 -10.22
CA ASN A 328 -5.09 -23.88 -9.66
C ASN A 328 -6.60 -23.78 -9.44
N ALA A 329 -7.09 -22.65 -8.97
CA ALA A 329 -8.53 -22.44 -8.80
C ALA A 329 -9.26 -22.37 -10.15
N TYR A 330 -8.66 -21.73 -11.17
CA TYR A 330 -9.19 -21.75 -12.54
C TYR A 330 -9.32 -23.19 -13.07
N GLN A 331 -8.27 -23.99 -12.93
CA GLN A 331 -8.27 -25.39 -13.40
C GLN A 331 -9.36 -26.22 -12.71
N GLN A 332 -9.48 -26.11 -11.37
CA GLN A 332 -10.49 -26.86 -10.62
C GLN A 332 -11.93 -26.47 -11.02
N LEU A 333 -12.22 -25.17 -11.16
CA LEU A 333 -13.54 -24.72 -11.58
C LEU A 333 -13.85 -25.13 -13.00
N THR A 334 -12.89 -25.03 -13.91
CA THR A 334 -13.05 -25.44 -15.33
C THR A 334 -13.32 -26.95 -15.46
N GLN A 335 -12.59 -27.79 -14.70
CA GLN A 335 -12.87 -29.23 -14.65
C GLN A 335 -14.30 -29.54 -14.14
N ALA A 336 -14.78 -28.75 -13.21
CA ALA A 336 -16.13 -28.83 -12.66
C ALA A 336 -17.18 -28.11 -13.53
N LYS A 337 -16.82 -27.62 -14.73
CA LYS A 337 -17.67 -26.87 -15.66
C LYS A 337 -18.30 -25.62 -15.03
N GLN A 338 -17.57 -24.96 -14.13
CA GLN A 338 -17.96 -23.71 -13.51
C GLN A 338 -17.27 -22.53 -14.22
N LEU A 339 -17.97 -21.40 -14.34
CA LEU A 339 -17.40 -20.17 -14.87
C LEU A 339 -16.44 -19.55 -13.85
N PHE A 340 -15.19 -19.30 -14.26
CA PHE A 340 -14.19 -18.70 -13.38
C PHE A 340 -14.10 -17.17 -13.54
N PHE A 341 -13.94 -16.66 -14.75
CA PHE A 341 -13.85 -15.23 -15.02
C PHE A 341 -15.24 -14.61 -15.19
N GLU A 342 -16.04 -14.53 -14.11
CA GLU A 342 -17.38 -13.91 -14.14
C GLU A 342 -17.33 -12.43 -14.55
N ARG A 343 -16.23 -11.75 -14.23
CA ARG A 343 -15.99 -10.35 -14.50
C ARG A 343 -14.65 -10.18 -15.22
N ALA A 344 -14.55 -10.72 -16.44
CA ALA A 344 -13.33 -10.69 -17.25
C ALA A 344 -12.78 -9.25 -17.43
N ASP A 345 -13.67 -8.28 -17.67
CA ASP A 345 -13.32 -6.86 -17.79
C ASP A 345 -12.68 -6.28 -16.51
N PHE A 346 -13.13 -6.74 -15.35
CA PHE A 346 -12.56 -6.33 -14.08
C PHE A 346 -11.25 -7.04 -13.77
N MET A 347 -11.13 -8.32 -14.17
CA MET A 347 -9.87 -9.06 -14.10
C MET A 347 -8.77 -8.34 -14.89
N ASP A 348 -9.10 -7.93 -16.12
CA ASP A 348 -8.17 -7.24 -17.01
C ASP A 348 -7.76 -5.85 -16.44
N LYS A 349 -8.69 -5.13 -15.80
CA LYS A 349 -8.39 -3.87 -15.10
C LYS A 349 -7.49 -4.08 -13.87
N LEU A 350 -7.70 -5.14 -13.08
CA LEU A 350 -6.82 -5.48 -11.96
C LEU A 350 -5.42 -5.87 -12.45
N ALA A 351 -5.35 -6.71 -13.47
CA ALA A 351 -4.09 -7.12 -14.08
C ALA A 351 -3.41 -5.95 -14.84
N GLY A 352 -4.20 -4.97 -15.33
CA GLY A 352 -3.73 -3.89 -16.19
C GLY A 352 -3.46 -4.33 -17.63
N THR A 353 -3.92 -5.53 -17.99
CA THR A 353 -3.80 -6.15 -19.31
C THR A 353 -4.75 -7.35 -19.37
N ASP A 354 -5.22 -7.73 -20.53
CA ASP A 354 -5.96 -8.98 -20.75
C ASP A 354 -5.05 -10.21 -20.86
N LYS A 355 -3.75 -9.99 -21.10
CA LYS A 355 -2.77 -11.07 -21.35
C LYS A 355 -2.67 -12.07 -20.21
N LEU A 356 -2.83 -11.62 -18.95
CA LEU A 356 -2.83 -12.52 -17.79
C LEU A 356 -3.99 -13.52 -17.86
N ARG A 357 -5.20 -13.03 -18.11
CA ARG A 357 -6.40 -13.88 -18.22
C ARG A 357 -6.29 -14.83 -19.42
N LEU A 358 -5.93 -14.31 -20.59
CA LEU A 358 -5.79 -15.10 -21.82
C LEU A 358 -4.71 -16.19 -21.69
N ALA A 359 -3.59 -15.91 -21.02
CA ALA A 359 -2.55 -16.91 -20.78
C ALA A 359 -3.01 -18.02 -19.82
N ILE A 360 -3.79 -17.69 -18.78
CA ILE A 360 -4.40 -18.69 -17.88
C ILE A 360 -5.40 -19.57 -18.67
N GLU A 361 -6.26 -18.96 -19.50
CA GLU A 361 -7.22 -19.67 -20.34
C GLU A 361 -6.53 -20.58 -21.38
N ALA A 362 -5.36 -20.18 -21.87
CA ALA A 362 -4.50 -20.97 -22.76
C ALA A 362 -3.72 -22.09 -22.05
N GLY A 363 -3.77 -22.16 -20.72
CA GLY A 363 -3.13 -23.22 -19.93
C GLY A 363 -1.64 -22.98 -19.64
N HIS A 364 -1.16 -21.74 -19.74
CA HIS A 364 0.23 -21.42 -19.42
C HIS A 364 0.51 -21.57 -17.93
N SER A 365 1.72 -21.99 -17.59
CA SER A 365 2.22 -22.06 -16.22
C SER A 365 2.46 -20.67 -15.61
N ALA A 366 2.56 -20.61 -14.30
CA ALA A 366 2.90 -19.35 -13.58
C ALA A 366 4.26 -18.80 -14.04
N GLU A 367 5.22 -19.67 -14.30
CA GLU A 367 6.57 -19.33 -14.74
C GLU A 367 6.56 -18.71 -16.15
N GLU A 368 5.87 -19.32 -17.11
CA GLU A 368 5.71 -18.78 -18.47
C GLU A 368 5.03 -17.42 -18.46
N ILE A 369 3.96 -17.29 -17.67
CA ILE A 369 3.25 -16.01 -17.50
C ILE A 369 4.18 -14.96 -16.91
N LYS A 370 4.90 -15.26 -15.83
CA LYS A 370 5.86 -14.35 -15.21
C LYS A 370 7.01 -13.96 -16.13
N GLN A 371 7.45 -14.87 -16.99
CA GLN A 371 8.50 -14.57 -17.98
C GLN A 371 8.04 -13.51 -18.98
N SER A 372 6.75 -13.46 -19.34
CA SER A 372 6.21 -12.54 -20.35
C SER A 372 6.38 -11.05 -20.00
N TRP A 373 6.41 -10.68 -18.73
CA TRP A 373 6.53 -9.29 -18.29
C TRP A 373 7.92 -8.89 -17.79
N GLN A 374 8.93 -9.79 -17.81
CA GLN A 374 10.26 -9.49 -17.30
C GLN A 374 10.95 -8.31 -17.98
N ALA A 375 10.77 -8.17 -19.30
CA ALA A 375 11.33 -7.05 -20.06
C ALA A 375 10.76 -5.70 -19.57
N GLY A 376 9.44 -5.63 -19.37
CA GLY A 376 8.77 -4.46 -18.81
C GLY A 376 9.21 -4.14 -17.39
N LEU A 377 9.35 -5.17 -16.53
CA LEU A 377 9.84 -4.99 -15.16
C LEU A 377 11.27 -4.45 -15.14
N LYS A 378 12.14 -4.93 -16.04
CA LYS A 378 13.52 -4.41 -16.16
C LYS A 378 13.52 -2.92 -16.52
N GLN A 379 12.69 -2.52 -17.49
CA GLN A 379 12.54 -1.12 -17.88
C GLN A 379 11.99 -0.27 -16.72
N PHE A 380 10.93 -0.72 -16.05
CA PHE A 380 10.35 0.00 -14.91
C PHE A 380 11.35 0.16 -13.76
N LYS A 381 12.13 -0.90 -13.44
CA LYS A 381 13.18 -0.83 -12.40
C LYS A 381 14.22 0.24 -12.71
N GLN A 382 14.55 0.50 -13.97
CA GLN A 382 15.44 1.58 -14.39
C GLN A 382 14.72 2.95 -14.31
N GLN A 383 13.48 3.03 -14.79
CA GLN A 383 12.68 4.26 -14.84
C GLN A 383 12.42 4.83 -13.43
N ARG A 384 12.19 3.99 -12.42
CA ARG A 384 11.92 4.46 -11.06
C ARG A 384 13.14 4.99 -10.30
N VAL A 385 14.38 4.65 -10.73
CA VAL A 385 15.62 4.98 -9.99
C VAL A 385 15.72 6.46 -9.57
N PRO A 386 15.45 7.46 -10.44
CA PRO A 386 15.56 8.88 -10.08
C PRO A 386 14.59 9.33 -8.97
N TYR A 387 13.58 8.53 -8.67
CA TYR A 387 12.50 8.87 -7.73
C TYR A 387 12.66 8.19 -6.37
N LEU A 388 13.57 7.23 -6.24
CA LEU A 388 13.81 6.48 -5.02
C LEU A 388 14.42 7.37 -3.93
N LEU A 389 14.01 7.13 -2.69
CA LEU A 389 14.44 7.85 -1.49
C LEU A 389 15.24 6.96 -0.53
N TYR A 390 15.07 5.63 -0.65
CA TYR A 390 15.62 4.64 0.28
C TYR A 390 16.43 3.57 -0.41
#